data_24e8094e4d1ef1c4f52487b5b8136f44
#
_entry.id   24e8094e4d1ef1c4f52487b5b8136f44
#
_cell.length_a   1.000
_cell.length_b   1.000
_cell.length_c   1.000
_cell.angle_alpha   90.00
_cell.angle_beta   90.00
_cell.angle_gamma   90.00
#
_symmetry.space_group_name_H-M   'P 1'
#
loop_
_entity.id
_entity.type
_entity.pdbx_description
1 polymer ?
#
loop_
_entity_poly.entity_id
_entity_poly.type
_entity_poly.pdbx_seq_one_letter_code
_entity_poly.pdbx_strand_id
1 'polypeptide(L)'
;MPLNNERPVSTSSGEDQGSDVESSSERCDSMTSTSDLDCSRESFTSDCSSKHCTPSSSPPKTITLDEVMESARDLVNLSFAHEIIVNHKFHLEPDSLPQNSLWKMVRENVHKAFWDILESELNDDPPEYGQAIRLLEEIREILLSFLNPGANRMRTQIMEVLDMDLIRQQADNDAVDIQGLASYIITTMGKMCAPVRDEEIKKLRDSTDNIATMFREIFRVLDLMKADMVNFTIDNLRPVLQKQSVEYEREKFQSILEKTPGALDHTTAWIKSTLDELLPATIPTQQTNGQGKGQRAKPGPFQVLNAAFLHILTWDYDKSPLPETWMTDETRLREIQWQLQQCQAVNEVLLIVYSTIGGPIQGLSSLSDRLKRMTSVLLDGMHSPNFKMEEALEGVSAQICCELNKSLTERNYPTLTPALQATLTGQICSITQKDNPIRTLVEDRVQQYFMILICDPKPQAKLEQVPAGLTAIKPELALMGAKFISMVNYNKTVYGPFYADIIRKLMFSSSPPATNPPQDTAQDSVTTT
;
A
#
# COMPACT_ATOMS: atom_id res chain seq x y z
N MET A 1 51.74 19.51 -1.61
CA MET A 1 52.68 20.16 -0.66
C MET A 1 52.04 21.40 -0.15
N PRO A 2 52.24 21.67 1.11
CA PRO A 2 51.19 21.73 2.14
C PRO A 2 51.25 23.06 2.92
N LEU A 3 50.47 23.06 4.00
CA LEU A 3 50.61 23.78 5.29
C LEU A 3 49.56 24.86 5.49
N ASN A 4 48.74 24.63 6.41
CA ASN A 4 48.75 24.71 7.88
C ASN A 4 48.14 26.01 8.42
N ASN A 5 47.19 25.76 9.29
CA ASN A 5 47.08 26.26 10.69
C ASN A 5 46.57 27.69 10.86
N GLU A 6 45.76 28.09 11.77
CA GLU A 6 45.48 27.68 13.15
C GLU A 6 44.21 28.43 13.66
N ARG A 7 43.57 27.84 14.64
CA ARG A 7 42.68 28.54 15.58
C ARG A 7 43.44 29.50 16.47
N PRO A 8 42.78 30.47 17.13
CA PRO A 8 42.70 30.33 18.58
C PRO A 8 41.33 30.62 19.22
N VAL A 9 41.22 29.99 20.35
CA VAL A 9 40.25 30.04 21.45
C VAL A 9 40.58 31.22 22.37
N SER A 10 39.58 31.86 22.98
CA SER A 10 39.55 32.30 24.38
C SER A 10 38.23 33.03 24.66
N THR A 11 37.36 32.52 25.49
CA THR A 11 37.22 32.64 26.98
C THR A 11 36.91 34.02 27.50
N SER A 12 35.79 34.15 28.12
CA SER A 12 35.42 34.41 29.52
C SER A 12 34.28 35.43 29.64
N SER A 13 33.20 35.08 30.24
CA SER A 13 32.78 35.18 31.67
C SER A 13 32.18 36.53 32.07
N GLY A 14 31.04 36.42 32.78
CA GLY A 14 30.48 37.42 33.69
C GLY A 14 28.97 37.52 33.56
N GLU A 15 28.14 36.78 34.36
CA GLU A 15 27.47 37.24 35.60
C GLU A 15 26.66 38.55 35.40
N ASP A 16 25.41 38.72 35.80
CA ASP A 16 24.54 38.19 36.84
C ASP A 16 23.16 38.90 36.79
N GLN A 17 22.17 38.34 37.54
CA GLN A 17 20.92 38.95 38.05
C GLN A 17 19.80 39.17 37.04
N GLY A 18 18.69 38.53 37.09
CA GLY A 18 17.80 38.20 38.22
C GLY A 18 16.67 39.21 38.33
N SER A 19 15.45 38.74 38.01
CA SER A 19 14.26 39.13 38.78
C SER A 19 13.03 38.43 38.21
N ASP A 20 12.35 37.75 39.12
CA ASP A 20 10.99 37.20 39.07
C ASP A 20 9.95 38.25 38.69
N VAL A 21 8.89 37.86 38.00
CA VAL A 21 7.51 38.24 38.33
C VAL A 21 6.51 37.26 37.72
N GLU A 22 5.77 36.65 38.57
CA GLU A 22 4.48 35.95 38.56
C GLU A 22 3.56 36.10 37.35
N SER A 23 3.01 34.94 36.99
CA SER A 23 1.58 34.55 37.01
C SER A 23 0.56 35.54 36.47
N SER A 24 -0.13 35.13 35.42
CA SER A 24 -1.59 35.10 35.44
C SER A 24 -2.16 34.25 34.32
N SER A 25 -2.93 33.31 34.77
CA SER A 25 -3.94 32.52 34.07
C SER A 25 -5.01 33.44 33.53
N GLU A 26 -5.30 33.33 32.22
CA GLU A 26 -6.61 33.71 31.72
C GLU A 26 -7.11 32.68 30.71
N ARG A 27 -8.24 32.10 31.11
CA ARG A 27 -9.17 31.32 30.28
C ARG A 27 -9.74 32.26 29.23
N CYS A 28 -9.79 31.80 27.99
CA CYS A 28 -10.73 32.36 27.03
C CYS A 28 -11.70 31.29 26.60
N ASP A 29 -12.95 31.62 26.86
CA ASP A 29 -14.17 30.87 26.63
C ASP A 29 -14.45 30.69 25.13
N SER A 30 -15.03 29.55 24.90
CA SER A 30 -16.06 29.17 23.92
C SER A 30 -16.76 30.33 23.20
N MET A 31 -16.67 30.35 21.89
CA MET A 31 -17.67 30.94 21.02
C MET A 31 -18.22 29.89 20.07
N THR A 32 -19.36 29.38 20.48
CA THR A 32 -20.38 28.74 19.64
C THR A 32 -20.99 29.77 18.70
N SER A 33 -20.99 29.48 17.42
CA SER A 33 -21.95 30.12 16.52
C SER A 33 -22.83 29.04 15.88
N THR A 34 -24.00 28.99 16.42
CA THR A 34 -25.22 28.38 15.88
C THR A 34 -25.66 29.10 14.62
N SER A 35 -25.94 28.33 13.58
CA SER A 35 -26.92 28.76 12.59
C SER A 35 -28.00 27.71 12.48
N ASP A 36 -29.11 28.04 13.09
CA ASP A 36 -30.40 27.38 12.98
C ASP A 36 -30.89 27.42 11.53
N LEU A 37 -31.33 26.29 11.03
CA LEU A 37 -32.42 26.21 10.09
C LEU A 37 -33.38 25.12 10.55
N ASP A 38 -34.41 25.67 11.15
CA ASP A 38 -35.67 25.11 11.58
C ASP A 38 -36.41 24.43 10.42
N CYS A 39 -36.83 23.18 10.62
CA CYS A 39 -38.00 22.66 9.93
C CYS A 39 -38.74 21.69 10.84
N SER A 40 -39.73 22.26 11.47
CA SER A 40 -40.78 21.61 12.25
C SER A 40 -41.48 20.50 11.46
N ARG A 41 -41.80 19.38 12.09
CA ARG A 41 -43.16 18.91 12.21
C ARG A 41 -43.38 17.59 12.94
N GLU A 42 -44.09 17.76 14.04
CA GLU A 42 -45.26 17.01 14.52
C GLU A 42 -45.06 15.63 15.15
N SER A 43 -45.30 15.72 16.44
CA SER A 43 -45.60 14.68 17.40
C SER A 43 -46.93 13.98 17.12
N PHE A 44 -46.97 12.67 17.25
CA PHE A 44 -48.16 11.95 17.71
C PHE A 44 -47.81 11.08 18.92
N THR A 45 -48.33 11.47 20.05
CA THR A 45 -48.47 10.69 21.26
C THR A 45 -49.53 9.62 21.08
N SER A 46 -49.21 8.39 21.50
CA SER A 46 -50.23 7.49 22.01
C SER A 46 -49.60 6.51 23.01
N ASP A 47 -49.97 6.75 24.26
CA ASP A 47 -49.86 5.79 25.37
C ASP A 47 -50.63 4.52 25.07
N CYS A 48 -50.01 3.38 25.35
CA CYS A 48 -50.70 2.22 25.92
C CYS A 48 -49.72 1.27 26.58
N SER A 49 -49.85 1.15 27.89
CA SER A 49 -49.27 0.13 28.74
C SER A 49 -49.71 -1.26 28.35
N SER A 50 -48.75 -2.20 28.27
CA SER A 50 -48.89 -3.52 28.92
C SER A 50 -47.59 -4.29 28.87
N LYS A 51 -47.21 -4.77 30.03
CA LYS A 51 -46.06 -5.65 30.31
C LYS A 51 -46.25 -7.02 29.66
N HIS A 52 -45.30 -7.44 28.81
CA HIS A 52 -44.92 -8.85 28.72
C HIS A 52 -43.47 -8.94 28.27
N CYS A 53 -42.64 -9.51 29.12
CA CYS A 53 -41.24 -9.83 28.84
C CYS A 53 -41.16 -11.01 27.87
N THR A 54 -40.70 -10.75 26.67
CA THR A 54 -40.10 -11.77 25.79
C THR A 54 -38.73 -11.28 25.34
N PRO A 55 -37.70 -12.14 25.24
CA PRO A 55 -36.39 -11.70 24.78
C PRO A 55 -36.50 -11.31 23.30
N SER A 56 -36.49 -10.01 23.04
CA SER A 56 -36.51 -9.49 21.69
C SER A 56 -35.11 -9.67 21.11
N SER A 57 -34.99 -10.63 20.20
CA SER A 57 -33.94 -10.60 19.19
C SER A 57 -34.19 -9.33 18.35
N SER A 58 -33.33 -8.33 18.53
CA SER A 58 -33.32 -7.16 17.66
C SER A 58 -33.19 -7.60 16.21
N PRO A 59 -33.99 -7.09 15.29
CA PRO A 59 -33.78 -7.36 13.87
C PRO A 59 -32.35 -6.92 13.49
N PRO A 60 -31.67 -7.61 12.56
CA PRO A 60 -30.36 -7.19 12.10
C PRO A 60 -30.45 -5.75 11.63
N LYS A 61 -29.53 -4.89 12.11
CA LYS A 61 -29.44 -3.49 11.68
C LYS A 61 -29.31 -3.51 10.15
N THR A 62 -30.28 -2.95 9.46
CA THR A 62 -30.15 -2.68 8.03
C THR A 62 -29.15 -1.55 7.87
N ILE A 63 -28.01 -1.84 7.26
CA ILE A 63 -26.97 -0.85 6.96
C ILE A 63 -27.58 0.15 5.96
N THR A 64 -27.53 1.42 6.27
CA THR A 64 -28.00 2.48 5.38
C THR A 64 -26.96 2.77 4.30
N LEU A 65 -27.38 3.35 3.16
CA LEU A 65 -26.46 3.75 2.09
C LEU A 65 -25.41 4.75 2.60
N ASP A 66 -25.80 5.65 3.49
CA ASP A 66 -24.89 6.65 4.07
C ASP A 66 -23.80 6.00 4.95
N GLU A 67 -24.16 4.98 5.74
CA GLU A 67 -23.17 4.19 6.52
C GLU A 67 -22.20 3.42 5.63
N VAL A 68 -22.67 2.88 4.49
CA VAL A 68 -21.79 2.21 3.50
C VAL A 68 -20.83 3.22 2.89
N MET A 69 -21.31 4.41 2.50
CA MET A 69 -20.48 5.46 1.90
C MET A 69 -19.46 6.02 2.90
N GLU A 70 -19.83 6.15 4.17
CA GLU A 70 -18.91 6.57 5.23
C GLU A 70 -17.82 5.51 5.49
N SER A 71 -18.20 4.24 5.57
CA SER A 71 -17.25 3.13 5.73
C SER A 71 -16.28 3.02 4.55
N ALA A 72 -16.76 3.23 3.32
CA ALA A 72 -15.91 3.25 2.13
C ALA A 72 -14.89 4.40 2.18
N ARG A 73 -15.31 5.59 2.64
CA ARG A 73 -14.42 6.74 2.82
C ARG A 73 -13.38 6.48 3.91
N ASP A 74 -13.77 5.89 5.03
CA ASP A 74 -12.87 5.53 6.12
C ASP A 74 -11.81 4.52 5.65
N LEU A 75 -12.18 3.54 4.81
CA LEU A 75 -11.26 2.56 4.24
C LEU A 75 -10.26 3.20 3.27
N VAL A 76 -10.71 4.12 2.41
CA VAL A 76 -9.82 4.86 1.51
C VAL A 76 -8.83 5.71 2.29
N ASN A 77 -9.28 6.41 3.33
CA ASN A 77 -8.42 7.21 4.20
C ASN A 77 -7.40 6.35 4.95
N LEU A 78 -7.82 5.17 5.42
CA LEU A 78 -6.93 4.20 6.06
C LEU A 78 -5.84 3.72 5.10
N SER A 79 -6.23 3.32 3.88
CA SER A 79 -5.29 2.86 2.85
C SER A 79 -4.29 3.96 2.46
N PHE A 80 -4.75 5.20 2.36
CA PHE A 80 -3.90 6.35 2.05
C PHE A 80 -2.90 6.65 3.17
N ALA A 81 -3.34 6.64 4.42
CA ALA A 81 -2.48 6.82 5.58
C ALA A 81 -1.43 5.69 5.68
N HIS A 82 -1.85 4.46 5.47
CA HIS A 82 -0.98 3.30 5.43
C HIS A 82 0.11 3.43 4.34
N GLU A 83 -0.27 3.86 3.13
CA GLU A 83 0.67 4.06 2.03
C GLU A 83 1.73 5.11 2.35
N ILE A 84 1.34 6.26 2.92
CA ILE A 84 2.28 7.31 3.36
C ILE A 84 3.31 6.77 4.36
N ILE A 85 2.89 5.88 5.24
CA ILE A 85 3.71 5.36 6.34
C ILE A 85 4.68 4.28 5.86
N VAL A 86 4.17 3.32 5.10
CA VAL A 86 4.91 2.12 4.70
C VAL A 86 5.79 2.38 3.48
N ASN A 87 5.30 3.20 2.55
CA ASN A 87 6.04 3.55 1.34
C ASN A 87 6.79 4.89 1.50
N HIS A 88 8.06 4.81 1.86
CA HIS A 88 8.91 6.01 2.02
C HIS A 88 9.10 6.83 0.73
N LYS A 89 8.80 6.26 -0.42
CA LYS A 89 8.89 6.92 -1.72
C LYS A 89 7.50 7.36 -2.22
N PHE A 90 6.48 7.22 -1.37
CA PHE A 90 5.14 7.62 -1.76
C PHE A 90 5.09 9.13 -2.02
N HIS A 91 4.69 9.48 -3.22
CA HIS A 91 4.40 10.84 -3.67
C HIS A 91 3.11 10.79 -4.47
N LEU A 92 2.29 11.81 -4.32
CA LEU A 92 1.13 12.01 -5.16
C LEU A 92 1.59 12.50 -6.52
N GLU A 93 1.24 11.75 -7.55
CA GLU A 93 1.35 12.20 -8.92
C GLU A 93 0.00 12.79 -9.37
N PRO A 94 0.00 13.84 -10.20
CA PRO A 94 -1.24 14.32 -10.80
C PRO A 94 -1.92 13.18 -11.54
N ASP A 95 -3.24 13.05 -11.38
CA ASP A 95 -4.09 11.97 -11.87
C ASP A 95 -3.71 11.47 -13.27
N SER A 96 -3.05 10.34 -13.36
CA SER A 96 -2.86 9.59 -14.59
C SER A 96 -3.95 8.53 -14.73
N LEU A 97 -5.09 8.91 -15.31
CA LEU A 97 -6.10 7.91 -15.69
C LEU A 97 -5.49 6.91 -16.69
N PRO A 98 -5.86 5.61 -16.60
CA PRO A 98 -5.37 4.60 -17.54
C PRO A 98 -5.54 5.05 -18.99
N GLN A 99 -4.52 4.85 -19.83
CA GLN A 99 -4.49 5.39 -21.19
C GLN A 99 -5.68 4.97 -22.07
N ASN A 100 -6.29 3.83 -21.81
CA ASN A 100 -7.44 3.29 -22.56
C ASN A 100 -8.77 3.47 -21.83
N SER A 101 -8.86 4.34 -20.82
CA SER A 101 -10.09 4.59 -20.09
C SER A 101 -11.02 5.48 -20.92
N LEU A 102 -12.29 5.06 -21.07
CA LEU A 102 -13.35 5.88 -21.67
C LEU A 102 -13.47 7.24 -20.95
N TRP A 103 -13.33 7.24 -19.64
CA TRP A 103 -13.33 8.45 -18.81
C TRP A 103 -12.20 9.42 -19.18
N LYS A 104 -11.01 8.90 -19.51
CA LYS A 104 -9.90 9.73 -19.98
C LYS A 104 -10.24 10.40 -21.30
N MET A 105 -10.77 9.64 -22.25
CA MET A 105 -11.19 10.17 -23.57
C MET A 105 -12.29 11.22 -23.41
N VAL A 106 -13.29 10.98 -22.58
CA VAL A 106 -14.36 11.96 -22.31
C VAL A 106 -13.80 13.22 -21.68
N ARG A 107 -12.95 13.08 -20.65
CA ARG A 107 -12.30 14.21 -19.98
C ARG A 107 -11.44 15.03 -20.94
N GLU A 108 -10.61 14.38 -21.76
CA GLU A 108 -9.76 15.05 -22.75
C GLU A 108 -10.60 15.79 -23.80
N ASN A 109 -11.70 15.21 -24.27
CA ASN A 109 -12.58 15.85 -25.23
C ASN A 109 -13.31 17.06 -24.63
N VAL A 110 -13.80 16.95 -23.40
CA VAL A 110 -14.44 18.07 -22.70
C VAL A 110 -13.44 19.20 -22.44
N HIS A 111 -12.23 18.87 -21.99
CA HIS A 111 -11.17 19.87 -21.81
C HIS A 111 -10.78 20.53 -23.13
N LYS A 112 -10.63 19.74 -24.18
CA LYS A 112 -10.32 20.31 -25.50
C LYS A 112 -11.42 21.28 -25.97
N ALA A 113 -12.67 20.85 -25.91
CA ALA A 113 -13.81 21.69 -26.31
C ALA A 113 -13.86 23.00 -25.51
N PHE A 114 -13.57 22.95 -24.19
CA PHE A 114 -13.51 24.15 -23.35
C PHE A 114 -12.43 25.13 -23.83
N TRP A 115 -11.21 24.64 -24.13
CA TRP A 115 -10.13 25.51 -24.59
C TRP A 115 -10.37 26.05 -26.00
N ASP A 116 -10.98 25.27 -26.88
CA ASP A 116 -11.37 25.69 -28.24
C ASP A 116 -12.44 26.81 -28.19
N ILE A 117 -13.40 26.73 -27.25
CA ILE A 117 -14.40 27.77 -27.01
C ILE A 117 -13.76 29.04 -26.48
N LEU A 118 -12.89 28.93 -25.46
CA LEU A 118 -12.18 30.08 -24.89
C LEU A 118 -11.35 30.80 -25.97
N GLU A 119 -10.67 30.05 -26.84
CA GLU A 119 -9.92 30.63 -27.95
C GLU A 119 -10.82 31.38 -28.94
N SER A 120 -12.01 30.83 -29.23
CA SER A 120 -12.99 31.48 -30.09
C SER A 120 -13.50 32.77 -29.46
N GLU A 121 -13.93 32.75 -28.19
CA GLU A 121 -14.46 33.92 -27.44
C GLU A 121 -13.43 35.05 -27.37
N LEU A 122 -12.15 34.74 -27.16
CA LEU A 122 -11.08 35.75 -27.11
C LEU A 122 -10.70 36.33 -28.47
N ASN A 123 -11.03 35.64 -29.56
CA ASN A 123 -10.78 36.08 -30.95
C ASN A 123 -12.01 36.68 -31.62
N ASP A 124 -13.16 36.72 -30.95
CA ASP A 124 -14.38 37.37 -31.48
C ASP A 124 -14.21 38.89 -31.56
N ASP A 125 -15.05 39.54 -32.35
CA ASP A 125 -15.08 41.02 -32.52
C ASP A 125 -16.46 41.56 -32.21
N PRO A 126 -16.72 42.14 -31.00
CA PRO A 126 -15.78 42.36 -29.87
C PRO A 126 -15.42 41.07 -29.12
N PRO A 127 -14.22 40.99 -28.48
CA PRO A 127 -13.83 39.85 -27.69
C PRO A 127 -14.74 39.60 -26.47
N GLU A 128 -15.05 38.35 -26.19
CA GLU A 128 -15.75 37.96 -24.97
C GLU A 128 -14.80 37.50 -23.87
N TYR A 129 -14.76 38.21 -22.75
CA TYR A 129 -13.79 37.91 -21.65
C TYR A 129 -14.41 37.09 -20.51
N GLY A 130 -15.69 36.73 -20.59
CA GLY A 130 -16.41 36.08 -19.51
C GLY A 130 -15.76 34.81 -18.95
N GLN A 131 -15.31 33.91 -19.83
CA GLN A 131 -14.61 32.68 -19.43
C GLN A 131 -13.20 32.98 -18.93
N ALA A 132 -12.45 33.87 -19.57
CA ALA A 132 -11.11 34.24 -19.14
C ALA A 132 -11.09 34.85 -17.71
N ILE A 133 -12.08 35.67 -17.38
CA ILE A 133 -12.24 36.25 -16.02
C ILE A 133 -12.48 35.16 -14.98
N ARG A 134 -13.31 34.16 -15.30
CA ARG A 134 -13.54 33.02 -14.39
C ARG A 134 -12.26 32.24 -14.15
N LEU A 135 -11.45 32.02 -15.19
CA LEU A 135 -10.16 31.36 -15.06
C LEU A 135 -9.18 32.20 -14.20
N LEU A 136 -9.15 33.53 -14.37
CA LEU A 136 -8.35 34.42 -13.53
C LEU A 136 -8.78 34.36 -12.06
N GLU A 137 -10.09 34.29 -11.80
CA GLU A 137 -10.63 34.13 -10.44
C GLU A 137 -10.19 32.79 -9.82
N GLU A 138 -10.28 31.70 -10.56
CA GLU A 138 -9.81 30.38 -10.13
C GLU A 138 -8.30 30.37 -9.86
N ILE A 139 -7.50 30.95 -10.76
CA ILE A 139 -6.05 31.08 -10.58
C ILE A 139 -5.73 31.90 -9.30
N ARG A 140 -6.45 33.01 -9.07
CA ARG A 140 -6.29 33.82 -7.85
C ARG A 140 -6.50 32.97 -6.60
N GLU A 141 -7.60 32.21 -6.55
CA GLU A 141 -7.91 31.34 -5.40
C GLU A 141 -6.83 30.25 -5.20
N ILE A 142 -6.34 29.66 -6.28
CA ILE A 142 -5.24 28.67 -6.22
C ILE A 142 -3.96 29.33 -5.67
N LEU A 143 -3.57 30.50 -6.18
CA LEU A 143 -2.39 31.22 -5.70
C LEU A 143 -2.50 31.59 -4.21
N LEU A 144 -3.69 32.04 -3.79
CA LEU A 144 -3.96 32.34 -2.38
C LEU A 144 -3.91 31.10 -1.49
N SER A 145 -4.29 29.94 -2.00
CA SER A 145 -4.25 28.67 -1.28
C SER A 145 -2.82 28.19 -0.96
N PHE A 146 -1.83 28.62 -1.74
CA PHE A 146 -0.43 28.30 -1.49
C PHE A 146 0.19 29.12 -0.36
N LEU A 147 -0.46 30.21 0.05
CA LEU A 147 0.10 31.14 1.02
C LEU A 147 -0.17 30.70 2.46
N ASN A 148 0.88 30.65 3.26
CA ASN A 148 0.75 30.48 4.70
C ASN A 148 -0.05 31.63 5.35
N PRO A 149 -0.71 31.40 6.50
CA PRO A 149 -1.51 32.42 7.18
C PRO A 149 -0.77 33.74 7.50
N GLY A 150 0.59 33.72 7.58
CA GLY A 150 1.41 34.89 7.86
C GLY A 150 1.91 35.65 6.62
N ALA A 151 1.62 35.20 5.40
CA ALA A 151 2.12 35.79 4.16
C ALA A 151 1.28 36.99 3.68
N ASN A 152 0.96 37.93 4.58
CA ASN A 152 0.03 39.02 4.33
C ASN A 152 0.44 39.90 3.15
N ARG A 153 1.73 40.23 3.01
CA ARG A 153 2.22 41.08 1.92
C ARG A 153 1.96 40.48 0.54
N MET A 154 2.24 39.18 0.37
CA MET A 154 2.02 38.48 -0.91
C MET A 154 0.53 38.37 -1.20
N ARG A 155 -0.27 38.07 -0.17
CA ARG A 155 -1.73 38.02 -0.23
C ARG A 155 -2.32 39.35 -0.73
N THR A 156 -1.90 40.47 -0.12
CA THR A 156 -2.35 41.81 -0.52
C THR A 156 -1.95 42.11 -1.98
N GLN A 157 -0.71 41.79 -2.39
CA GLN A 157 -0.28 41.99 -3.76
C GLN A 157 -1.12 41.19 -4.78
N ILE A 158 -1.43 39.93 -4.48
CA ILE A 158 -2.25 39.10 -5.37
C ILE A 158 -3.66 39.67 -5.46
N MET A 159 -4.26 40.07 -4.34
CA MET A 159 -5.61 40.63 -4.30
C MET A 159 -5.71 41.99 -5.00
N GLU A 160 -4.68 42.83 -4.92
CA GLU A 160 -4.63 44.14 -5.58
C GLU A 160 -4.46 44.02 -7.10
N VAL A 161 -3.61 43.13 -7.58
CA VAL A 161 -3.37 42.96 -9.03
C VAL A 161 -4.47 42.14 -9.69
N LEU A 162 -4.96 41.10 -9.01
CA LEU A 162 -6.09 40.26 -9.46
C LEU A 162 -7.40 40.71 -8.77
N ASP A 163 -7.69 42.02 -8.84
CA ASP A 163 -8.97 42.59 -8.41
C ASP A 163 -10.03 42.26 -9.47
N MET A 164 -10.90 41.30 -9.16
CA MET A 164 -11.89 40.80 -10.13
C MET A 164 -12.92 41.88 -10.51
N ASP A 165 -13.23 42.81 -9.61
CA ASP A 165 -14.21 43.86 -9.90
C ASP A 165 -13.61 44.90 -10.87
N LEU A 166 -12.35 45.27 -10.66
CA LEU A 166 -11.60 46.12 -11.58
C LEU A 166 -11.41 45.44 -12.95
N ILE A 167 -11.04 44.17 -12.96
CA ILE A 167 -10.84 43.41 -14.21
C ILE A 167 -12.15 43.30 -15.00
N ARG A 168 -13.29 43.05 -14.36
CA ARG A 168 -14.60 43.04 -15.00
C ARG A 168 -14.92 44.41 -15.60
N GLN A 169 -14.70 45.47 -14.86
CA GLN A 169 -14.91 46.83 -15.35
C GLN A 169 -14.01 47.17 -16.56
N GLN A 170 -12.77 46.72 -16.55
CA GLN A 170 -11.85 46.88 -17.68
C GLN A 170 -12.33 46.08 -18.90
N ALA A 171 -12.81 44.86 -18.70
CA ALA A 171 -13.36 44.01 -19.77
C ALA A 171 -14.61 44.63 -20.40
N ASP A 172 -15.53 45.19 -19.60
CA ASP A 172 -16.71 45.88 -20.09
C ASP A 172 -16.39 47.13 -20.95
N ASN A 173 -15.18 47.65 -20.85
CA ASN A 173 -14.68 48.82 -21.61
C ASN A 173 -13.60 48.42 -22.63
N ASP A 174 -13.43 47.15 -22.98
CA ASP A 174 -12.41 46.65 -23.90
C ASP A 174 -10.98 47.09 -23.55
N ALA A 175 -10.69 47.30 -22.27
CA ALA A 175 -9.41 47.82 -21.76
C ALA A 175 -8.62 46.82 -20.92
N VAL A 176 -9.04 45.54 -20.87
CA VAL A 176 -8.38 44.52 -20.07
C VAL A 176 -7.07 44.03 -20.74
N ASP A 177 -5.98 44.06 -19.99
CA ASP A 177 -4.69 43.48 -20.42
C ASP A 177 -4.51 42.07 -19.86
N ILE A 178 -5.13 41.08 -20.49
CA ILE A 178 -5.04 39.67 -20.08
C ILE A 178 -3.62 39.16 -20.16
N GLN A 179 -2.82 39.61 -21.14
CA GLN A 179 -1.43 39.17 -21.31
C GLN A 179 -0.53 39.68 -20.18
N GLY A 180 -0.74 40.93 -19.75
CA GLY A 180 -0.06 41.50 -18.57
C GLY A 180 -0.44 40.78 -17.28
N LEU A 181 -1.72 40.45 -17.10
CA LEU A 181 -2.20 39.67 -15.96
C LEU A 181 -1.58 38.25 -15.94
N ALA A 182 -1.53 37.57 -17.07
CA ALA A 182 -0.93 36.25 -17.18
C ALA A 182 0.60 36.30 -16.88
N SER A 183 1.31 37.31 -17.38
CA SER A 183 2.72 37.55 -17.06
C SER A 183 2.97 37.77 -15.57
N TYR A 184 2.07 38.52 -14.90
CA TYR A 184 2.10 38.70 -13.45
C TYR A 184 1.89 37.36 -12.72
N ILE A 185 0.90 36.56 -13.14
CA ILE A 185 0.61 35.22 -12.60
C ILE A 185 1.85 34.33 -12.70
N ILE A 186 2.45 34.19 -13.88
CA ILE A 186 3.65 33.39 -14.11
C ILE A 186 4.82 33.85 -13.23
N THR A 187 5.01 35.17 -13.09
CA THR A 187 6.03 35.74 -12.22
C THR A 187 5.76 35.41 -10.74
N THR A 188 4.52 35.41 -10.32
CA THR A 188 4.11 35.08 -8.96
C THR A 188 4.24 33.59 -8.69
N MET A 189 3.87 32.73 -9.64
CA MET A 189 4.12 31.27 -9.57
C MET A 189 5.61 30.98 -9.39
N GLY A 190 6.50 31.65 -10.15
CA GLY A 190 7.94 31.49 -10.03
C GLY A 190 8.56 31.92 -8.70
N LYS A 191 7.84 32.74 -7.90
CA LYS A 191 8.24 33.08 -6.53
C LYS A 191 7.78 32.06 -5.49
N MET A 192 6.83 31.20 -5.86
CA MET A 192 6.15 30.30 -4.93
C MET A 192 6.40 28.82 -5.26
N CYS A 193 6.88 28.50 -6.46
CA CYS A 193 7.10 27.13 -6.89
C CYS A 193 8.32 26.49 -6.21
N ALA A 194 8.32 25.17 -6.15
CA ALA A 194 9.50 24.40 -5.77
C ALA A 194 10.58 24.49 -6.88
N PRO A 195 11.89 24.42 -6.55
CA PRO A 195 12.99 24.53 -7.55
C PRO A 195 12.88 23.53 -8.71
N VAL A 196 12.24 22.39 -8.49
CA VAL A 196 11.99 21.38 -9.54
C VAL A 196 11.09 21.90 -10.65
N ARG A 197 10.34 22.99 -10.42
CA ARG A 197 9.43 23.63 -11.40
C ARG A 197 10.03 24.84 -12.11
N ASP A 198 11.26 25.24 -11.80
CA ASP A 198 11.88 26.42 -12.39
C ASP A 198 11.93 26.34 -13.93
N GLU A 199 12.24 25.17 -14.50
CA GLU A 199 12.25 24.96 -15.94
C GLU A 199 10.83 25.04 -16.58
N GLU A 200 9.79 24.59 -15.87
CA GLU A 200 8.41 24.71 -16.33
C GLU A 200 7.96 26.18 -16.32
N ILE A 201 8.27 26.91 -15.28
CA ILE A 201 8.00 28.36 -15.18
C ILE A 201 8.76 29.15 -16.26
N LYS A 202 10.00 28.76 -16.54
CA LYS A 202 10.78 29.37 -17.61
C LYS A 202 10.15 29.15 -18.97
N LYS A 203 9.72 27.93 -19.28
CA LYS A 203 8.99 27.61 -20.52
C LYS A 203 7.71 28.44 -20.65
N LEU A 204 6.94 28.58 -19.56
CA LEU A 204 5.74 29.43 -19.53
C LEU A 204 6.06 30.90 -19.84
N ARG A 205 7.15 31.42 -19.30
CA ARG A 205 7.58 32.81 -19.50
C ARG A 205 8.07 33.06 -20.94
N ASP A 206 8.73 32.08 -21.53
CA ASP A 206 9.27 32.15 -22.90
C ASP A 206 8.21 31.84 -23.96
N SER A 207 7.04 31.33 -23.56
CA SER A 207 5.91 31.07 -24.46
C SER A 207 5.24 32.40 -24.84
N THR A 208 5.19 32.65 -26.13
CA THR A 208 4.49 33.81 -26.74
C THR A 208 3.22 33.37 -27.44
N ASP A 209 2.70 32.20 -27.06
CA ASP A 209 1.55 31.58 -27.69
C ASP A 209 0.25 32.34 -27.39
N ASN A 210 -0.78 31.90 -28.05
CA ASN A 210 -2.14 32.34 -27.86
C ASN A 210 -2.55 32.26 -26.34
N ILE A 211 -3.36 33.20 -25.91
CA ILE A 211 -3.79 33.38 -24.51
C ILE A 211 -4.46 32.11 -23.96
N ALA A 212 -5.28 31.43 -24.74
CA ALA A 212 -5.95 30.19 -24.33
C ALA A 212 -4.94 29.06 -24.02
N THR A 213 -3.92 28.92 -24.87
CA THR A 213 -2.84 27.97 -24.65
C THR A 213 -2.03 28.32 -23.40
N MET A 214 -1.76 29.62 -23.18
CA MET A 214 -1.05 30.11 -22.00
C MET A 214 -1.82 29.80 -20.69
N PHE A 215 -3.12 30.04 -20.66
CA PHE A 215 -3.94 29.67 -19.50
C PHE A 215 -3.91 28.16 -19.24
N ARG A 216 -4.05 27.35 -20.28
CA ARG A 216 -3.98 25.89 -20.18
C ARG A 216 -2.67 25.42 -19.54
N GLU A 217 -1.55 25.99 -19.97
CA GLU A 217 -0.24 25.64 -19.41
C GLU A 217 -0.03 26.20 -17.99
N ILE A 218 -0.60 27.38 -17.66
CA ILE A 218 -0.64 27.90 -16.29
C ILE A 218 -1.34 26.91 -15.37
N PHE A 219 -2.54 26.43 -15.72
CA PHE A 219 -3.28 25.46 -14.91
C PHE A 219 -2.50 24.15 -14.76
N ARG A 220 -1.88 23.65 -15.85
CA ARG A 220 -1.02 22.45 -15.77
C ARG A 220 0.10 22.60 -14.75
N VAL A 221 0.78 23.74 -14.75
CA VAL A 221 1.87 23.99 -13.79
C VAL A 221 1.33 24.23 -12.38
N LEU A 222 0.19 24.90 -12.21
CA LEU A 222 -0.46 25.06 -10.91
C LEU A 222 -0.85 23.71 -10.30
N ASP A 223 -1.33 22.76 -11.09
CA ASP A 223 -1.64 21.41 -10.60
C ASP A 223 -0.37 20.65 -10.15
N LEU A 224 0.74 20.82 -10.88
CA LEU A 224 2.02 20.30 -10.44
C LEU A 224 2.50 20.95 -9.14
N MET A 225 2.33 22.28 -8.97
CA MET A 225 2.67 22.98 -7.74
C MET A 225 1.81 22.54 -6.56
N LYS A 226 0.51 22.26 -6.78
CA LYS A 226 -0.37 21.67 -5.74
C LYS A 226 0.15 20.30 -5.31
N ALA A 227 0.51 19.44 -6.26
CA ALA A 227 1.07 18.13 -5.97
C ALA A 227 2.39 18.23 -5.17
N ASP A 228 3.29 19.13 -5.57
CA ASP A 228 4.55 19.39 -4.85
C ASP A 228 4.30 19.85 -3.41
N MET A 229 3.32 20.70 -3.17
CA MET A 229 2.98 21.19 -1.83
C MET A 229 2.40 20.08 -0.94
N VAL A 230 1.53 19.24 -1.51
CA VAL A 230 1.00 18.09 -0.78
C VAL A 230 2.13 17.10 -0.47
N ASN A 231 3.00 16.81 -1.42
CA ASN A 231 4.14 15.92 -1.21
C ASN A 231 5.11 16.45 -0.15
N PHE A 232 5.41 17.74 -0.17
CA PHE A 232 6.20 18.39 0.87
C PHE A 232 5.53 18.25 2.26
N THR A 233 4.21 18.41 2.32
CA THR A 233 3.46 18.25 3.57
C THR A 233 3.50 16.81 4.06
N ILE A 234 3.33 15.83 3.16
CA ILE A 234 3.46 14.40 3.46
C ILE A 234 4.84 14.10 4.04
N ASP A 235 5.91 14.57 3.40
CA ASP A 235 7.28 14.31 3.85
C ASP A 235 7.58 14.92 5.22
N ASN A 236 7.07 16.12 5.49
CA ASN A 236 7.22 16.77 6.81
C ASN A 236 6.42 16.06 7.91
N LEU A 237 5.23 15.56 7.60
CA LEU A 237 4.37 14.86 8.57
C LEU A 237 4.77 13.40 8.76
N ARG A 238 5.46 12.77 7.79
CA ARG A 238 5.83 11.36 7.82
C ARG A 238 6.48 10.91 9.14
N PRO A 239 7.45 11.60 9.74
CA PRO A 239 8.05 11.18 11.01
C PRO A 239 7.06 11.18 12.19
N VAL A 240 6.08 12.07 12.16
CA VAL A 240 5.03 12.15 13.19
C VAL A 240 4.01 11.03 12.96
N LEU A 241 3.57 10.86 11.72
CA LEU A 241 2.64 9.80 11.34
C LEU A 241 3.21 8.41 11.65
N GLN A 242 4.49 8.17 11.40
CA GLN A 242 5.14 6.89 11.71
C GLN A 242 5.13 6.54 13.21
N LYS A 243 5.15 7.53 14.09
CA LYS A 243 5.08 7.29 15.54
C LYS A 243 3.67 6.95 16.02
N GLN A 244 2.65 7.46 15.35
CA GLN A 244 1.25 7.31 15.74
C GLN A 244 0.48 6.34 14.84
N SER A 245 1.13 5.80 13.81
CA SER A 245 0.48 5.00 12.78
C SER A 245 -0.26 3.79 13.31
N VAL A 246 0.38 3.05 14.21
CA VAL A 246 -0.18 1.80 14.76
C VAL A 246 -1.48 2.07 15.51
N GLU A 247 -1.51 3.13 16.34
CA GLU A 247 -2.71 3.50 17.09
C GLU A 247 -3.79 4.03 16.15
N TYR A 248 -3.43 4.92 15.23
CA TYR A 248 -4.35 5.47 14.24
C TYR A 248 -5.00 4.38 13.39
N GLU A 249 -4.21 3.47 12.81
CA GLU A 249 -4.76 2.38 11.99
C GLU A 249 -5.63 1.43 12.80
N ARG A 250 -5.23 1.12 14.04
CA ARG A 250 -6.01 0.27 14.92
C ARG A 250 -7.36 0.89 15.29
N GLU A 251 -7.40 2.18 15.64
CA GLU A 251 -8.61 2.91 15.96
C GLU A 251 -9.54 3.02 14.75
N LYS A 252 -8.99 3.35 13.58
CA LYS A 252 -9.77 3.41 12.35
C LYS A 252 -10.34 2.06 11.95
N PHE A 253 -9.55 1.00 12.05
CA PHE A 253 -10.02 -0.36 11.79
C PHE A 253 -11.10 -0.79 12.78
N GLN A 254 -10.94 -0.47 14.06
CA GLN A 254 -11.97 -0.70 15.07
C GLN A 254 -13.28 0.01 14.74
N SER A 255 -13.22 1.27 14.31
CA SER A 255 -14.39 2.03 13.87
C SER A 255 -15.09 1.38 12.65
N ILE A 256 -14.34 0.83 11.72
CA ILE A 256 -14.88 0.08 10.57
C ILE A 256 -15.60 -1.19 11.05
N LEU A 257 -15.02 -1.93 12.00
CA LEU A 257 -15.63 -3.12 12.58
C LEU A 257 -16.97 -2.85 13.28
N GLU A 258 -17.07 -1.70 13.95
CA GLU A 258 -18.29 -1.30 14.66
C GLU A 258 -19.43 -0.95 13.67
N LYS A 259 -19.08 -0.42 12.50
CA LYS A 259 -20.04 -0.02 11.45
C LYS A 259 -20.40 -1.17 10.51
N THR A 260 -19.50 -2.15 10.31
CA THR A 260 -19.64 -3.19 9.30
C THR A 260 -19.70 -4.58 9.94
N PRO A 261 -20.88 -5.20 10.05
CA PRO A 261 -20.99 -6.59 10.49
C PRO A 261 -20.22 -7.52 9.55
N GLY A 262 -19.44 -8.46 10.11
CA GLY A 262 -18.68 -9.44 9.34
C GLY A 262 -17.35 -8.94 8.76
N ALA A 263 -16.89 -7.73 9.13
CA ALA A 263 -15.64 -7.16 8.63
C ALA A 263 -14.35 -7.89 9.10
N LEU A 264 -14.46 -9.06 9.72
CA LEU A 264 -13.35 -9.98 10.06
C LEU A 264 -13.65 -11.43 9.64
N ASP A 265 -14.62 -11.63 8.78
CA ASP A 265 -15.03 -13.00 8.41
C ASP A 265 -13.94 -13.72 7.60
N HIS A 266 -13.31 -13.06 6.65
CA HIS A 266 -12.21 -13.62 5.86
C HIS A 266 -10.96 -13.82 6.71
N THR A 267 -10.64 -12.89 7.61
CA THR A 267 -9.54 -13.02 8.57
C THR A 267 -9.78 -14.19 9.52
N THR A 268 -11.02 -14.37 9.99
CA THR A 268 -11.40 -15.50 10.85
C THR A 268 -11.31 -16.83 10.09
N ALA A 269 -11.79 -16.88 8.85
CA ALA A 269 -11.73 -18.06 8.00
C ALA A 269 -10.27 -18.45 7.69
N TRP A 270 -9.42 -17.48 7.38
CA TRP A 270 -7.99 -17.69 7.15
C TRP A 270 -7.28 -18.31 8.36
N ILE A 271 -7.45 -17.73 9.56
CA ILE A 271 -6.84 -18.25 10.80
C ILE A 271 -7.40 -19.64 11.13
N LYS A 272 -8.71 -19.85 10.92
CA LYS A 272 -9.36 -21.15 11.14
C LYS A 272 -8.83 -22.24 10.22
N SER A 273 -8.71 -21.97 8.91
CA SER A 273 -8.13 -22.91 7.95
C SER A 273 -6.72 -23.33 8.37
N THR A 274 -5.89 -22.36 8.77
CA THR A 274 -4.53 -22.64 9.25
C THR A 274 -4.53 -23.48 10.53
N LEU A 275 -5.46 -23.21 11.46
CA LEU A 275 -5.59 -23.99 12.68
C LEU A 275 -6.01 -25.44 12.36
N ASP A 276 -6.96 -25.63 11.46
CA ASP A 276 -7.45 -26.94 11.04
C ASP A 276 -6.34 -27.78 10.35
N GLU A 277 -5.47 -27.14 9.56
CA GLU A 277 -4.30 -27.79 8.93
C GLU A 277 -3.24 -28.21 9.95
N LEU A 278 -3.03 -27.43 11.02
CA LEU A 278 -2.07 -27.74 12.09
C LEU A 278 -2.60 -28.79 13.08
N LEU A 279 -3.91 -28.98 13.15
CA LEU A 279 -4.51 -30.04 13.94
C LEU A 279 -4.33 -31.38 13.21
N PRO A 280 -3.77 -32.43 13.87
CA PRO A 280 -3.61 -33.73 13.25
C PRO A 280 -4.99 -34.29 12.85
N ALA A 281 -5.10 -34.72 11.58
CA ALA A 281 -6.27 -35.43 11.11
C ALA A 281 -6.59 -36.56 12.09
N THR A 282 -7.78 -36.55 12.67
CA THR A 282 -8.28 -37.59 13.56
C THR A 282 -8.52 -38.85 12.72
N ILE A 283 -7.48 -39.65 12.51
CA ILE A 283 -7.65 -41.01 11.95
C ILE A 283 -8.33 -41.80 13.04
N PRO A 284 -9.51 -42.41 12.82
CA PRO A 284 -10.11 -43.34 13.75
C PRO A 284 -9.24 -44.60 13.75
N THR A 285 -8.25 -44.66 14.62
CA THR A 285 -7.44 -45.86 14.77
C THR A 285 -8.20 -46.82 15.67
N GLN A 286 -8.57 -47.93 15.07
CA GLN A 286 -9.00 -49.13 15.79
C GLN A 286 -7.97 -49.41 16.91
N GLN A 287 -8.51 -49.74 18.07
CA GLN A 287 -7.78 -50.09 19.29
C GLN A 287 -6.68 -51.14 19.02
N THR A 288 -5.42 -50.72 19.22
CA THR A 288 -4.36 -51.65 19.60
C THR A 288 -3.71 -51.11 20.88
N ASN A 289 -3.82 -51.92 21.92
CA ASN A 289 -3.16 -51.73 23.21
C ASN A 289 -1.64 -51.64 23.07
N GLY A 290 -1.04 -50.53 23.47
CA GLY A 290 0.41 -50.41 23.53
C GLY A 290 0.84 -49.05 24.08
N GLN A 291 1.44 -49.10 25.25
CA GLN A 291 1.96 -47.97 26.04
C GLN A 291 2.78 -46.95 25.24
N GLY A 292 2.47 -45.66 25.44
CA GLY A 292 3.27 -44.55 24.95
C GLY A 292 2.45 -43.40 24.39
N LYS A 293 1.51 -42.82 25.16
CA LYS A 293 0.82 -41.58 24.80
C LYS A 293 1.78 -40.39 24.89
N GLY A 294 2.54 -40.14 23.84
CA GLY A 294 3.01 -38.80 23.57
C GLY A 294 1.80 -37.95 23.13
N GLN A 295 1.15 -37.24 24.06
CA GLN A 295 0.19 -36.21 23.71
C GLN A 295 0.93 -35.19 22.85
N ARG A 296 0.68 -35.18 21.53
CA ARG A 296 1.10 -34.07 20.68
C ARG A 296 0.38 -32.84 21.20
N ALA A 297 1.13 -31.88 21.72
CA ALA A 297 0.61 -30.63 22.23
C ALA A 297 -0.19 -29.93 21.13
N LYS A 298 -1.35 -29.39 21.47
CA LYS A 298 -2.11 -28.52 20.57
C LYS A 298 -1.21 -27.36 20.11
N PRO A 299 -1.31 -26.92 18.82
CA PRO A 299 -0.49 -25.81 18.34
C PRO A 299 -0.74 -24.56 19.19
N GLY A 300 0.32 -23.87 19.58
CA GLY A 300 0.21 -22.62 20.33
C GLY A 300 -0.29 -21.47 19.45
N PRO A 301 -0.89 -20.41 20.04
CA PRO A 301 -1.41 -19.26 19.28
C PRO A 301 -0.39 -18.63 18.32
N PHE A 302 0.88 -18.51 18.75
CA PHE A 302 1.96 -17.98 17.90
C PHE A 302 2.30 -18.89 16.74
N GLN A 303 2.22 -20.21 16.92
CA GLN A 303 2.46 -21.16 15.84
C GLN A 303 1.38 -21.06 14.77
N VAL A 304 0.11 -20.96 15.18
CA VAL A 304 -1.01 -20.75 14.25
C VAL A 304 -0.83 -19.46 13.49
N LEU A 305 -0.54 -18.35 14.15
CA LEU A 305 -0.40 -17.05 13.51
C LEU A 305 0.81 -17.01 12.56
N ASN A 306 1.95 -17.58 12.94
CA ASN A 306 3.13 -17.62 12.08
C ASN A 306 2.90 -18.49 10.84
N ALA A 307 2.21 -19.63 10.97
CA ALA A 307 1.82 -20.45 9.82
C ALA A 307 0.82 -19.71 8.92
N ALA A 308 -0.14 -19.01 9.51
CA ALA A 308 -1.08 -18.20 8.76
C ALA A 308 -0.36 -17.10 7.95
N PHE A 309 0.62 -16.41 8.51
CA PHE A 309 1.43 -15.45 7.76
C PHE A 309 2.22 -16.07 6.61
N LEU A 310 2.70 -17.30 6.77
CA LEU A 310 3.38 -18.00 5.66
C LEU A 310 2.41 -18.27 4.49
N HIS A 311 1.16 -18.62 4.77
CA HIS A 311 0.14 -18.86 3.74
C HIS A 311 -0.16 -17.63 2.89
N ILE A 312 0.02 -16.41 3.42
CA ILE A 312 -0.16 -15.17 2.65
C ILE A 312 0.80 -15.08 1.45
N LEU A 313 2.02 -15.65 1.54
CA LEU A 313 2.97 -15.67 0.42
C LEU A 313 2.50 -16.51 -0.78
N THR A 314 1.61 -17.46 -0.55
CA THR A 314 1.07 -18.35 -1.58
C THR A 314 -0.44 -18.18 -1.74
N TRP A 315 -0.97 -17.00 -1.37
CA TRP A 315 -2.40 -16.73 -1.42
C TRP A 315 -2.97 -16.83 -2.83
N ASP A 316 -4.07 -17.55 -2.96
CA ASP A 316 -4.77 -17.72 -4.23
C ASP A 316 -5.95 -16.72 -4.29
N TYR A 317 -5.69 -15.59 -4.93
CA TYR A 317 -6.64 -14.49 -5.05
C TYR A 317 -7.88 -14.83 -5.89
N ASP A 318 -7.78 -15.86 -6.74
CA ASP A 318 -8.89 -16.29 -7.58
C ASP A 318 -9.88 -17.16 -6.80
N LYS A 319 -9.40 -17.87 -5.76
CA LYS A 319 -10.22 -18.75 -4.94
C LYS A 319 -10.82 -18.08 -3.71
N SER A 320 -10.08 -17.14 -3.11
CA SER A 320 -10.48 -16.56 -1.84
C SER A 320 -10.11 -15.08 -1.76
N PRO A 321 -11.03 -14.23 -1.28
CA PRO A 321 -10.69 -12.85 -1.00
C PRO A 321 -9.59 -12.77 0.07
N LEU A 322 -8.73 -11.77 -0.03
CA LEU A 322 -7.66 -11.54 0.95
C LEU A 322 -8.27 -11.23 2.32
N PRO A 323 -7.66 -11.68 3.44
CA PRO A 323 -8.10 -11.28 4.76
C PRO A 323 -8.16 -9.77 4.92
N GLU A 324 -9.17 -9.24 5.60
CA GLU A 324 -9.42 -7.79 5.73
C GLU A 324 -8.23 -7.05 6.33
N THR A 325 -7.50 -7.71 7.22
CA THR A 325 -6.28 -7.19 7.86
C THR A 325 -5.06 -7.08 6.93
N TRP A 326 -5.18 -7.49 5.67
CA TRP A 326 -4.15 -7.42 4.64
C TRP A 326 -4.54 -6.58 3.42
N MET A 327 -5.76 -6.06 3.38
CA MET A 327 -6.28 -5.32 2.22
C MET A 327 -5.42 -4.10 1.84
N THR A 328 -4.86 -3.41 2.82
CA THR A 328 -3.98 -2.24 2.61
C THR A 328 -2.63 -2.60 1.98
N ASP A 329 -2.21 -3.86 2.08
CA ASP A 329 -0.94 -4.37 1.55
C ASP A 329 -1.11 -5.27 0.30
N GLU A 330 -2.32 -5.40 -0.24
CA GLU A 330 -2.61 -6.33 -1.34
C GLU A 330 -1.66 -6.17 -2.54
N THR A 331 -1.47 -4.95 -3.00
CA THR A 331 -0.60 -4.66 -4.16
C THR A 331 0.84 -5.10 -3.90
N ARG A 332 1.37 -4.82 -2.70
CA ARG A 332 2.74 -5.21 -2.29
C ARG A 332 2.88 -6.72 -2.13
N LEU A 333 1.85 -7.37 -1.60
CA LEU A 333 1.83 -8.84 -1.47
C LEU A 333 1.83 -9.52 -2.84
N ARG A 334 1.00 -9.04 -3.77
CA ARG A 334 0.99 -9.54 -5.16
C ARG A 334 2.36 -9.35 -5.84
N GLU A 335 2.98 -8.20 -5.67
CA GLU A 335 4.32 -7.92 -6.20
C GLU A 335 5.36 -8.89 -5.64
N ILE A 336 5.39 -9.10 -4.31
CA ILE A 336 6.32 -10.05 -3.67
C ILE A 336 6.07 -11.47 -4.18
N GLN A 337 4.81 -11.89 -4.31
CA GLN A 337 4.43 -13.20 -4.79
C GLN A 337 4.90 -13.43 -6.23
N TRP A 338 4.70 -12.46 -7.13
CA TRP A 338 5.15 -12.54 -8.51
C TRP A 338 6.68 -12.61 -8.62
N GLN A 339 7.37 -11.73 -7.89
CA GLN A 339 8.83 -11.75 -7.84
C GLN A 339 9.36 -13.08 -7.29
N LEU A 340 8.69 -13.64 -6.27
CA LEU A 340 9.07 -14.91 -5.68
C LEU A 340 8.89 -16.07 -6.66
N GLN A 341 7.77 -16.13 -7.37
CA GLN A 341 7.51 -17.16 -8.39
C GLN A 341 8.53 -17.11 -9.52
N GLN A 342 8.85 -15.91 -10.04
CA GLN A 342 9.88 -15.74 -11.05
C GLN A 342 11.26 -16.20 -10.54
N CYS A 343 11.61 -15.81 -9.33
CA CYS A 343 12.87 -16.14 -8.70
C CYS A 343 13.01 -17.64 -8.47
N GLN A 344 11.93 -18.33 -8.06
CA GLN A 344 11.88 -19.79 -7.92
C GLN A 344 12.10 -20.48 -9.27
N ALA A 345 11.37 -20.06 -10.31
CA ALA A 345 11.54 -20.63 -11.66
C ALA A 345 12.97 -20.46 -12.21
N VAL A 346 13.58 -19.29 -12.00
CA VAL A 346 14.99 -19.04 -12.36
C VAL A 346 15.91 -20.01 -11.61
N ASN A 347 15.69 -20.21 -10.31
CA ASN A 347 16.51 -21.13 -9.51
C ASN A 347 16.34 -22.59 -9.93
N GLU A 348 15.11 -23.01 -10.25
CA GLU A 348 14.80 -24.35 -10.76
C GLU A 348 15.55 -24.64 -12.04
N VAL A 349 15.51 -23.70 -12.99
CA VAL A 349 16.25 -23.80 -14.26
C VAL A 349 17.76 -23.92 -14.00
N LEU A 350 18.33 -23.09 -13.13
CA LEU A 350 19.74 -23.16 -12.79
C LEU A 350 20.12 -24.49 -12.14
N LEU A 351 19.31 -25.00 -11.22
CA LEU A 351 19.54 -26.30 -10.59
C LEU A 351 19.53 -27.43 -11.62
N ILE A 352 18.59 -27.40 -12.58
CA ILE A 352 18.53 -28.36 -13.69
C ILE A 352 19.83 -28.30 -14.53
N VAL A 353 20.24 -27.10 -14.92
CA VAL A 353 21.48 -26.92 -15.71
C VAL A 353 22.70 -27.48 -14.99
N TYR A 354 22.88 -27.10 -13.73
CA TYR A 354 24.06 -27.56 -12.97
C TYR A 354 24.03 -29.03 -12.60
N SER A 355 22.84 -29.62 -12.39
CA SER A 355 22.71 -31.05 -12.14
C SER A 355 22.92 -31.89 -13.40
N THR A 356 22.52 -31.39 -14.58
CA THR A 356 22.62 -32.11 -15.85
C THR A 356 24.01 -32.06 -16.47
N ILE A 357 24.66 -30.88 -16.43
CA ILE A 357 25.98 -30.68 -17.07
C ILE A 357 27.14 -30.99 -16.10
N GLY A 358 26.96 -30.61 -14.83
CA GLY A 358 27.93 -30.95 -13.77
C GLY A 358 29.29 -30.27 -13.88
N GLY A 359 30.35 -31.06 -13.77
CA GLY A 359 31.75 -30.62 -13.61
C GLY A 359 32.26 -29.57 -14.61
N PRO A 360 31.98 -29.66 -15.92
CA PRO A 360 32.52 -28.74 -16.93
C PRO A 360 32.14 -27.26 -16.71
N ILE A 361 31.03 -26.99 -16.03
CA ILE A 361 30.56 -25.63 -15.76
C ILE A 361 30.64 -25.24 -14.29
N GLN A 362 31.08 -26.13 -13.43
CA GLN A 362 31.16 -25.89 -11.99
C GLN A 362 32.17 -24.78 -11.67
N GLY A 363 31.83 -23.89 -10.74
CA GLY A 363 32.69 -22.78 -10.32
C GLY A 363 32.73 -21.57 -11.26
N LEU A 364 31.94 -21.57 -12.34
CA LEU A 364 31.84 -20.45 -13.28
C LEU A 364 30.80 -19.41 -12.82
N SER A 365 31.19 -18.51 -11.92
CA SER A 365 30.29 -17.45 -11.42
C SER A 365 29.76 -16.57 -12.57
N SER A 366 30.62 -16.18 -13.52
CA SER A 366 30.21 -15.34 -14.67
C SER A 366 29.18 -16.00 -15.58
N LEU A 367 29.27 -17.33 -15.77
CA LEU A 367 28.25 -18.08 -16.52
C LEU A 367 26.95 -18.15 -15.73
N SER A 368 27.03 -18.47 -14.43
CA SER A 368 25.85 -18.48 -13.53
C SER A 368 25.10 -17.17 -13.59
N ASP A 369 25.79 -16.04 -13.48
CA ASP A 369 25.18 -14.70 -13.51
C ASP A 369 24.58 -14.37 -14.89
N ARG A 370 25.19 -14.82 -15.98
CA ARG A 370 24.60 -14.65 -17.33
C ARG A 370 23.33 -15.48 -17.50
N LEU A 371 23.39 -16.77 -17.14
CA LEU A 371 22.23 -17.67 -17.22
C LEU A 371 21.09 -17.16 -16.37
N LYS A 372 21.38 -16.73 -15.14
CA LYS A 372 20.38 -16.13 -14.23
C LYS A 372 19.69 -14.92 -14.83
N ARG A 373 20.47 -13.91 -15.27
CA ARG A 373 19.91 -12.68 -15.86
C ARG A 373 19.08 -12.97 -17.11
N MET A 374 19.58 -13.81 -17.99
CA MET A 374 18.90 -14.18 -19.21
C MET A 374 17.57 -14.89 -18.94
N THR A 375 17.57 -15.88 -18.03
CA THR A 375 16.35 -16.58 -17.62
C THR A 375 15.37 -15.65 -16.97
N SER A 376 15.84 -14.74 -16.10
CA SER A 376 14.99 -13.73 -15.45
C SER A 376 14.31 -12.80 -16.47
N VAL A 377 15.03 -12.34 -17.51
CA VAL A 377 14.46 -11.49 -18.56
C VAL A 377 13.44 -12.24 -19.42
N LEU A 378 13.71 -13.51 -19.77
CA LEU A 378 12.80 -14.31 -20.58
C LEU A 378 11.55 -14.76 -19.81
N LEU A 379 11.59 -14.80 -18.50
CA LEU A 379 10.44 -15.09 -17.62
C LEU A 379 9.80 -13.81 -17.06
N ASP A 380 10.20 -12.64 -17.55
CA ASP A 380 9.58 -11.39 -17.13
C ASP A 380 8.11 -11.34 -17.58
N GLY A 381 7.24 -10.88 -16.68
CA GLY A 381 5.79 -10.85 -16.94
C GLY A 381 5.09 -12.22 -16.85
N MET A 382 5.72 -13.29 -16.32
CA MET A 382 5.13 -14.63 -16.21
C MET A 382 3.82 -14.67 -15.39
N HIS A 383 3.52 -13.64 -14.62
CA HIS A 383 2.27 -13.47 -13.87
C HIS A 383 1.11 -12.96 -14.74
N SER A 384 1.41 -12.50 -15.96
CA SER A 384 0.37 -11.99 -16.87
C SER A 384 -0.50 -13.15 -17.40
N PRO A 385 -1.84 -12.98 -17.48
CA PRO A 385 -2.72 -14.03 -17.98
C PRO A 385 -2.47 -14.40 -19.44
N ASN A 386 -1.82 -13.53 -20.19
CA ASN A 386 -1.48 -13.77 -21.61
C ASN A 386 -0.07 -14.38 -21.78
N PHE A 387 0.67 -14.60 -20.69
CA PHE A 387 2.02 -15.16 -20.76
C PHE A 387 1.97 -16.67 -21.03
N LYS A 388 2.69 -17.10 -22.06
CA LYS A 388 2.77 -18.50 -22.45
C LYS A 388 4.03 -19.13 -21.87
N MET A 389 3.89 -19.75 -20.72
CA MET A 389 5.01 -20.33 -19.96
C MET A 389 5.77 -21.38 -20.75
N GLU A 390 5.08 -22.23 -21.51
CA GLU A 390 5.72 -23.30 -22.30
C GLU A 390 6.62 -22.73 -23.40
N GLU A 391 6.12 -21.75 -24.18
CA GLU A 391 6.92 -21.07 -25.23
C GLU A 391 8.12 -20.32 -24.63
N ALA A 392 7.94 -19.69 -23.46
CA ALA A 392 9.02 -18.99 -22.75
C ALA A 392 10.11 -19.98 -22.30
N LEU A 393 9.76 -21.14 -21.75
CA LEU A 393 10.71 -22.15 -21.31
C LEU A 393 11.45 -22.82 -22.47
N GLU A 394 10.80 -23.01 -23.61
CA GLU A 394 11.48 -23.44 -24.84
C GLU A 394 12.54 -22.41 -25.28
N GLY A 395 12.19 -21.12 -25.27
CA GLY A 395 13.12 -20.03 -25.52
C GLY A 395 14.28 -19.97 -24.52
N VAL A 396 13.99 -20.12 -23.23
CA VAL A 396 14.98 -20.22 -22.16
C VAL A 396 15.94 -21.40 -22.41
N SER A 397 15.42 -22.59 -22.71
CA SER A 397 16.24 -23.78 -22.94
C SER A 397 17.14 -23.66 -24.16
N ALA A 398 16.64 -23.11 -25.26
CA ALA A 398 17.41 -22.85 -26.48
C ALA A 398 18.57 -21.88 -26.22
N GLN A 399 18.30 -20.78 -25.51
CA GLN A 399 19.31 -19.78 -25.19
C GLN A 399 20.35 -20.33 -24.19
N ILE A 400 19.92 -21.12 -23.20
CA ILE A 400 20.82 -21.82 -22.26
C ILE A 400 21.76 -22.76 -23.02
N CYS A 401 21.24 -23.58 -23.94
CA CYS A 401 22.07 -24.46 -24.76
C CYS A 401 23.13 -23.69 -25.59
N CYS A 402 22.75 -22.53 -26.11
CA CYS A 402 23.66 -21.65 -26.85
C CYS A 402 24.81 -21.15 -25.94
N GLU A 403 24.47 -20.57 -24.77
CA GLU A 403 25.46 -20.06 -23.81
C GLU A 403 26.37 -21.17 -23.22
N LEU A 404 25.80 -22.35 -22.97
CA LEU A 404 26.57 -23.51 -22.52
C LEU A 404 27.57 -23.96 -23.59
N ASN A 405 27.15 -24.14 -24.85
CA ASN A 405 28.01 -24.50 -25.96
C ASN A 405 29.16 -23.51 -26.14
N LYS A 406 28.86 -22.21 -26.06
CA LYS A 406 29.86 -21.15 -26.11
C LYS A 406 30.87 -21.29 -24.97
N SER A 407 30.41 -21.42 -23.73
CA SER A 407 31.30 -21.57 -22.56
C SER A 407 32.10 -22.87 -22.54
N LEU A 408 31.54 -23.96 -23.06
CA LEU A 408 32.24 -25.23 -23.20
C LEU A 408 33.35 -25.13 -24.26
N THR A 409 33.04 -24.52 -25.41
CA THR A 409 34.01 -24.31 -26.51
C THR A 409 35.17 -23.41 -26.07
N GLU A 410 34.90 -22.32 -25.36
CA GLU A 410 35.92 -21.42 -24.80
C GLU A 410 36.90 -22.13 -23.86
N ARG A 411 36.50 -23.28 -23.29
CA ARG A 411 37.29 -24.09 -22.35
C ARG A 411 37.83 -25.38 -22.94
N ASN A 412 37.68 -25.56 -24.25
CA ASN A 412 38.10 -26.77 -24.96
C ASN A 412 37.37 -28.06 -24.48
N TYR A 413 36.14 -27.92 -23.96
CA TYR A 413 35.25 -29.05 -23.73
C TYR A 413 34.41 -29.30 -24.99
N PRO A 414 33.96 -30.56 -25.22
CA PRO A 414 33.05 -30.87 -26.31
C PRO A 414 31.69 -30.12 -26.09
N THR A 415 31.10 -29.70 -27.18
CA THR A 415 29.74 -29.10 -27.18
C THR A 415 28.71 -30.14 -26.75
N LEU A 416 27.55 -29.66 -26.32
CA LEU A 416 26.44 -30.51 -25.91
C LEU A 416 25.97 -31.40 -27.05
N THR A 417 25.87 -32.70 -26.81
CA THR A 417 25.29 -33.64 -27.78
C THR A 417 23.78 -33.36 -27.97
N PRO A 418 23.21 -33.68 -29.14
CA PRO A 418 21.79 -33.50 -29.38
C PRO A 418 20.90 -34.21 -28.34
N ALA A 419 21.34 -35.40 -27.88
CA ALA A 419 20.62 -36.14 -26.84
C ALA A 419 20.62 -35.40 -25.49
N LEU A 420 21.77 -34.82 -25.10
CA LEU A 420 21.89 -34.04 -23.87
C LEU A 420 21.12 -32.73 -23.94
N GLN A 421 21.09 -32.06 -25.12
CA GLN A 421 20.27 -30.88 -25.35
C GLN A 421 18.78 -31.20 -25.19
N ALA A 422 18.30 -32.28 -25.81
CA ALA A 422 16.91 -32.73 -25.69
C ALA A 422 16.54 -33.07 -24.23
N THR A 423 17.43 -33.73 -23.51
CA THR A 423 17.21 -34.03 -22.09
C THR A 423 17.10 -32.74 -21.26
N LEU A 424 18.03 -31.81 -21.46
CA LEU A 424 18.04 -30.53 -20.74
C LEU A 424 16.76 -29.71 -21.03
N THR A 425 16.37 -29.62 -22.29
CA THR A 425 15.13 -28.93 -22.70
C THR A 425 13.91 -29.58 -22.07
N GLY A 426 13.80 -30.92 -22.12
CA GLY A 426 12.70 -31.65 -21.49
C GLY A 426 12.59 -31.41 -19.98
N GLN A 427 13.74 -31.39 -19.29
CA GLN A 427 13.76 -31.12 -17.85
C GLN A 427 13.37 -29.66 -17.53
N ILE A 428 13.84 -28.69 -18.31
CA ILE A 428 13.47 -27.27 -18.11
C ILE A 428 11.97 -27.09 -18.37
N CYS A 429 11.42 -27.63 -19.45
CA CYS A 429 9.99 -27.52 -19.74
C CYS A 429 9.12 -28.23 -18.69
N SER A 430 9.64 -29.27 -18.04
CA SER A 430 8.88 -30.02 -17.01
C SER A 430 8.64 -29.25 -15.69
N ILE A 431 9.29 -28.08 -15.47
CA ILE A 431 9.04 -27.26 -14.27
C ILE A 431 7.62 -26.71 -14.20
N THR A 432 6.86 -26.70 -15.30
CA THR A 432 5.45 -26.32 -15.32
C THR A 432 4.56 -27.35 -14.60
N GLN A 433 5.04 -28.58 -14.47
CA GLN A 433 4.32 -29.69 -13.83
C GLN A 433 4.37 -29.51 -12.30
N LYS A 434 3.20 -29.63 -11.64
CA LYS A 434 3.08 -29.46 -10.18
C LYS A 434 3.83 -30.51 -9.36
N ASP A 435 3.99 -31.71 -9.92
CA ASP A 435 4.68 -32.85 -9.31
C ASP A 435 6.17 -32.92 -9.64
N ASN A 436 6.74 -31.90 -10.27
CA ASN A 436 8.16 -31.82 -10.56
C ASN A 436 8.97 -31.78 -9.26
N PRO A 437 9.91 -32.74 -9.04
CA PRO A 437 10.63 -32.87 -7.77
C PRO A 437 11.57 -31.69 -7.48
N ILE A 438 12.10 -31.02 -8.51
CA ILE A 438 12.98 -29.84 -8.34
C ILE A 438 12.15 -28.64 -7.91
N ARG A 439 10.99 -28.47 -8.54
CA ARG A 439 10.03 -27.44 -8.17
C ARG A 439 9.59 -27.58 -6.71
N THR A 440 9.10 -28.77 -6.33
CA THR A 440 8.67 -29.04 -4.95
C THR A 440 9.81 -28.79 -3.96
N LEU A 441 11.03 -29.22 -4.28
CA LEU A 441 12.20 -28.99 -3.43
C LEU A 441 12.52 -27.49 -3.25
N VAL A 442 12.41 -26.68 -4.31
CA VAL A 442 12.66 -25.24 -4.26
C VAL A 442 11.54 -24.56 -3.45
N GLU A 443 10.28 -24.91 -3.71
CA GLU A 443 9.12 -24.39 -2.96
C GLU A 443 9.25 -24.69 -1.46
N ASP A 444 9.55 -25.91 -1.06
CA ASP A 444 9.74 -26.32 0.34
C ASP A 444 10.86 -25.51 1.03
N ARG A 445 12.00 -25.34 0.36
CA ARG A 445 13.13 -24.58 0.91
C ARG A 445 12.84 -23.10 1.03
N VAL A 446 12.12 -22.53 0.09
CA VAL A 446 11.67 -21.14 0.15
C VAL A 446 10.69 -20.96 1.32
N GLN A 447 9.72 -21.87 1.49
CA GLN A 447 8.81 -21.83 2.63
C GLN A 447 9.57 -21.96 3.97
N GLN A 448 10.55 -22.86 4.07
CA GLN A 448 11.41 -22.99 5.25
C GLN A 448 12.15 -21.68 5.54
N TYR A 449 12.71 -21.03 4.53
CA TYR A 449 13.40 -19.75 4.68
C TYR A 449 12.47 -18.67 5.25
N PHE A 450 11.28 -18.48 4.67
CA PHE A 450 10.33 -17.50 5.16
C PHE A 450 9.79 -17.84 6.56
N MET A 451 9.54 -19.12 6.85
CA MET A 451 9.13 -19.56 8.19
C MET A 451 10.18 -19.22 9.26
N ILE A 452 11.46 -19.43 8.96
CA ILE A 452 12.57 -19.06 9.85
C ILE A 452 12.54 -17.54 10.10
N LEU A 453 12.36 -16.73 9.06
CA LEU A 453 12.29 -15.27 9.20
C LEU A 453 11.08 -14.81 10.02
N ILE A 454 9.91 -15.43 9.84
CA ILE A 454 8.67 -15.08 10.56
C ILE A 454 8.79 -15.41 12.05
N CYS A 455 9.48 -16.51 12.37
CA CYS A 455 9.61 -17.01 13.76
C CYS A 455 10.76 -16.36 14.54
N ASP A 456 11.76 -15.79 13.86
CA ASP A 456 12.95 -15.25 14.52
C ASP A 456 12.67 -13.84 15.10
N PRO A 457 13.00 -13.57 16.35
CA PRO A 457 12.87 -12.23 16.95
C PRO A 457 13.82 -11.20 16.33
N LYS A 458 14.89 -11.64 15.62
CA LYS A 458 15.86 -10.79 14.93
C LYS A 458 16.05 -11.25 13.47
N PRO A 459 15.00 -11.14 12.64
CA PRO A 459 15.01 -11.70 11.30
C PRO A 459 16.10 -11.10 10.39
N GLN A 460 16.53 -9.85 10.61
CA GLN A 460 17.58 -9.20 9.83
C GLN A 460 18.89 -9.97 9.84
N ALA A 461 19.24 -10.62 10.95
CA ALA A 461 20.44 -11.45 11.06
C ALA A 461 20.34 -12.77 10.26
N LYS A 462 19.13 -13.16 9.86
CA LYS A 462 18.85 -14.41 9.11
C LYS A 462 18.63 -14.21 7.62
N LEU A 463 18.47 -12.98 7.15
CA LEU A 463 18.19 -12.68 5.74
C LEU A 463 19.23 -13.29 4.79
N GLU A 464 20.49 -13.29 5.18
CA GLU A 464 21.59 -13.84 4.39
C GLU A 464 21.78 -15.38 4.54
N GLN A 465 21.00 -16.02 5.42
CA GLN A 465 21.10 -17.45 5.71
C GLN A 465 20.07 -18.23 4.90
N VAL A 466 20.31 -18.37 3.60
CA VAL A 466 19.39 -19.13 2.74
C VAL A 466 19.68 -20.64 2.80
N PRO A 467 18.67 -21.51 2.71
CA PRO A 467 18.83 -22.95 2.59
C PRO A 467 19.71 -23.36 1.40
N ALA A 468 20.35 -24.52 1.51
CA ALA A 468 21.17 -25.06 0.43
C ALA A 468 20.34 -25.20 -0.87
N GLY A 469 20.95 -24.91 -2.02
CA GLY A 469 20.27 -24.93 -3.32
C GLY A 469 19.53 -23.66 -3.70
N LEU A 470 19.45 -22.64 -2.82
CA LEU A 470 18.89 -21.32 -3.12
C LEU A 470 19.96 -20.23 -3.24
N THR A 471 21.23 -20.62 -3.26
CA THR A 471 22.36 -19.67 -3.26
C THR A 471 22.36 -18.76 -4.49
N ALA A 472 21.90 -19.26 -5.64
CA ALA A 472 21.86 -18.48 -6.88
C ALA A 472 20.87 -17.29 -6.80
N ILE A 473 19.83 -17.41 -5.98
CA ILE A 473 18.78 -16.38 -5.82
C ILE A 473 18.83 -15.72 -4.43
N LYS A 474 19.93 -15.88 -3.70
CA LYS A 474 20.10 -15.35 -2.34
C LYS A 474 19.86 -13.84 -2.24
N PRO A 475 20.41 -12.96 -3.12
CA PRO A 475 20.19 -11.53 -3.01
C PRO A 475 18.72 -11.15 -3.17
N GLU A 476 18.01 -11.76 -4.11
CA GLU A 476 16.59 -11.51 -4.37
C GLU A 476 15.72 -11.99 -3.19
N LEU A 477 16.01 -13.20 -2.68
CA LEU A 477 15.31 -13.73 -1.51
C LEU A 477 15.54 -12.87 -0.26
N ALA A 478 16.76 -12.37 -0.04
CA ALA A 478 17.04 -11.49 1.09
C ALA A 478 16.26 -10.17 0.99
N LEU A 479 16.17 -9.60 -0.21
CA LEU A 479 15.39 -8.38 -0.45
C LEU A 479 13.89 -8.61 -0.23
N MET A 480 13.33 -9.68 -0.81
CA MET A 480 11.92 -10.03 -0.63
C MET A 480 11.62 -10.41 0.83
N GLY A 481 12.52 -11.15 1.48
CA GLY A 481 12.43 -11.50 2.89
C GLY A 481 12.37 -10.27 3.78
N ALA A 482 13.24 -9.28 3.54
CA ALA A 482 13.24 -8.03 4.30
C ALA A 482 11.93 -7.26 4.14
N LYS A 483 11.43 -7.12 2.88
CA LYS A 483 10.14 -6.46 2.59
C LYS A 483 8.99 -7.19 3.30
N PHE A 484 8.88 -8.49 3.13
CA PHE A 484 7.80 -9.29 3.68
C PHE A 484 7.78 -9.27 5.21
N ILE A 485 8.93 -9.43 5.86
CA ILE A 485 9.03 -9.38 7.33
C ILE A 485 8.70 -8.00 7.88
N SER A 486 9.07 -6.94 7.19
CA SER A 486 8.66 -5.59 7.58
C SER A 486 7.14 -5.45 7.60
N MET A 487 6.46 -5.93 6.56
CA MET A 487 5.00 -5.94 6.45
C MET A 487 4.36 -6.81 7.54
N VAL A 488 4.86 -8.04 7.74
CA VAL A 488 4.36 -8.96 8.79
C VAL A 488 4.50 -8.34 10.18
N ASN A 489 5.63 -7.72 10.49
CA ASN A 489 5.85 -7.11 11.80
C ASN A 489 4.94 -5.90 12.03
N TYR A 490 4.77 -5.06 11.02
CA TYR A 490 3.85 -3.93 11.07
C TYR A 490 2.40 -4.42 11.26
N ASN A 491 1.96 -5.38 10.44
CA ASN A 491 0.65 -6.00 10.51
C ASN A 491 0.39 -6.64 11.88
N LYS A 492 1.35 -7.41 12.43
CA LYS A 492 1.27 -7.95 13.80
C LYS A 492 1.09 -6.86 14.85
N THR A 493 1.75 -5.73 14.68
CA THR A 493 1.69 -4.63 15.65
C THR A 493 0.32 -3.93 15.61
N VAL A 494 -0.23 -3.72 14.42
CA VAL A 494 -1.55 -3.08 14.25
C VAL A 494 -2.67 -4.04 14.66
N TYR A 495 -2.72 -5.23 14.03
CA TYR A 495 -3.86 -6.16 14.10
C TYR A 495 -3.71 -7.28 15.15
N GLY A 496 -2.59 -7.34 15.87
CA GLY A 496 -2.33 -8.37 16.87
C GLY A 496 -3.45 -8.58 17.91
N PRO A 497 -4.07 -7.54 18.47
CA PRO A 497 -5.20 -7.71 19.40
C PRO A 497 -6.39 -8.45 18.77
N PHE A 498 -6.73 -8.14 17.51
CA PHE A 498 -7.83 -8.81 16.78
C PHE A 498 -7.52 -10.28 16.52
N TYR A 499 -6.28 -10.60 16.12
CA TYR A 499 -5.83 -12.00 15.95
C TYR A 499 -5.90 -12.78 17.27
N ALA A 500 -5.49 -12.18 18.36
CA ALA A 500 -5.54 -12.82 19.68
C ALA A 500 -6.98 -13.17 20.07
N ASP A 501 -7.94 -12.29 19.79
CA ASP A 501 -9.36 -12.53 20.08
C ASP A 501 -9.96 -13.61 19.19
N ILE A 502 -9.62 -13.61 17.88
CA ILE A 502 -10.05 -14.66 16.95
C ILE A 502 -9.50 -16.02 17.40
N ILE A 503 -8.19 -16.12 17.63
CA ILE A 503 -7.55 -17.37 18.04
C ILE A 503 -8.11 -17.86 19.37
N ARG A 504 -8.35 -16.97 20.34
CA ARG A 504 -8.97 -17.30 21.61
C ARG A 504 -10.35 -17.92 21.39
N LYS A 505 -11.20 -17.30 20.57
CA LYS A 505 -12.52 -17.82 20.24
C LYS A 505 -12.43 -19.19 19.57
N LEU A 506 -11.55 -19.37 18.59
CA LEU A 506 -11.41 -20.64 17.86
C LEU A 506 -10.85 -21.78 18.74
N MET A 507 -9.91 -21.49 19.63
CA MET A 507 -9.26 -22.52 20.46
C MET A 507 -10.05 -22.91 21.72
N PHE A 508 -10.84 -21.99 22.27
CA PHE A 508 -11.54 -22.19 23.56
C PHE A 508 -13.06 -22.26 23.44
N SER A 509 -13.69 -21.89 22.30
CA SER A 509 -15.14 -22.02 22.11
C SER A 509 -15.60 -23.46 21.81
N SER A 510 -14.70 -24.42 21.71
CA SER A 510 -15.02 -25.84 21.49
C SER A 510 -15.23 -26.64 22.78
N SER A 511 -15.30 -26.00 23.94
CA SER A 511 -15.72 -26.66 25.19
C SER A 511 -17.24 -26.67 25.26
N PRO A 512 -17.91 -27.85 25.26
CA PRO A 512 -19.36 -27.90 25.50
C PRO A 512 -19.67 -27.28 26.86
N PRO A 513 -20.84 -26.62 27.02
CA PRO A 513 -21.22 -26.05 28.31
C PRO A 513 -21.23 -27.16 29.35
N ALA A 514 -20.57 -26.93 30.48
CA ALA A 514 -20.56 -27.84 31.60
C ALA A 514 -22.03 -28.12 32.02
N THR A 515 -22.49 -29.33 31.78
CA THR A 515 -23.76 -29.82 32.31
C THR A 515 -23.67 -29.78 33.83
N ASN A 516 -24.44 -28.89 34.45
CA ASN A 516 -24.64 -28.89 35.89
C ASN A 516 -25.09 -30.27 36.32
N PRO A 517 -24.53 -30.86 37.38
CA PRO A 517 -25.02 -32.12 37.93
C PRO A 517 -26.46 -31.93 38.45
N PRO A 518 -27.32 -32.94 38.31
CA PRO A 518 -28.71 -32.86 38.79
C PRO A 518 -28.73 -32.66 40.32
N GLN A 519 -29.46 -31.65 40.77
CA GLN A 519 -29.78 -31.47 42.19
C GLN A 519 -30.68 -32.63 42.63
N ASP A 520 -30.17 -33.48 43.54
CA ASP A 520 -30.94 -34.44 44.29
C ASP A 520 -31.96 -33.72 45.17
N THR A 521 -33.21 -33.80 44.83
CA THR A 521 -34.34 -33.46 45.72
C THR A 521 -34.51 -34.56 46.73
N ALA A 522 -33.97 -34.34 47.94
CA ALA A 522 -34.32 -35.14 49.10
C ALA A 522 -35.78 -34.87 49.47
N GLN A 523 -36.62 -35.88 49.37
CA GLN A 523 -37.95 -35.90 49.94
C GLN A 523 -37.85 -36.22 51.42
N ASP A 524 -38.18 -35.26 52.29
CA ASP A 524 -38.48 -35.49 53.69
C ASP A 524 -39.89 -36.12 53.79
N SER A 525 -39.95 -37.37 54.20
CA SER A 525 -41.18 -38.03 54.67
C SER A 525 -41.31 -37.85 56.20
N VAL A 526 -42.20 -36.98 56.56
CA VAL A 526 -42.68 -36.87 57.96
C VAL A 526 -43.71 -37.97 58.18
N THR A 527 -43.42 -38.85 59.11
CA THR A 527 -44.41 -39.79 59.73
C THR A 527 -44.80 -39.30 61.08
N THR A 528 -46.09 -39.05 61.24
CA THR A 528 -46.83 -38.80 62.49
C THR A 528 -46.89 -40.03 63.37
N THR A 529 -46.59 -39.92 64.59
CA THR A 529 -47.42 -40.39 65.76
C THR A 529 -47.06 -39.54 66.93
#